data_de059b31d76e4fa2cc552810fd3e1532
#
_entry.id   de059b31d76e4fa2cc552810fd3e1532
#
_cell.length_a   1.000
_cell.length_b   1.000
_cell.length_c   1.000
_cell.angle_alpha   90.00
_cell.angle_beta   90.00
_cell.angle_gamma   90.00
#
_symmetry.space_group_name_H-M   'P 1'
#
loop_
_entity.id
_entity.type
_entity.pdbx_description
1 polymer ?
#
loop_
_entity_poly.entity_id
_entity_poly.type
_entity_poly.pdbx_seq_one_letter_code
_entity_poly.pdbx_strand_id
1 'polypeptide(L)'
;FSGYTDIALGGARMLGFKLSPNFNRPFIAQTTADFWRRWHMSLSFWVRDYLYLPLSSSLRGWGQWGVFLSLALTFTGLGIWHGAGWNFAVYGLIQGVIIFYEMKTTTFHRRLKAQLGSRLYATLSVVRTYLLFAVSLIFFRAGSMAEAFHYISHLSFGVHYSWKEMNIGMPDHNSIVAGSALVLILVYEYFMSKHDLLEALGRQPAAVRWSIYYLLAIILFTLGQFNSDSFIYLQF
;
A
#
# COMPACT_ATOMS: atom_id res chain seq x y z
N PHE A 1 -3.03 -6.86 -6.81
CA PHE A 1 -3.44 -5.66 -7.56
C PHE A 1 -2.26 -5.03 -8.30
N SER A 2 -1.07 -4.90 -7.68
CA SER A 2 0.13 -4.39 -8.37
C SER A 2 0.50 -5.29 -9.55
N GLY A 3 0.57 -6.61 -9.37
CA GLY A 3 0.87 -7.55 -10.45
C GLY A 3 -0.16 -7.48 -11.60
N TYR A 4 -1.44 -7.34 -11.28
CA TYR A 4 -2.47 -7.15 -12.30
C TYR A 4 -2.23 -5.86 -13.12
N THR A 5 -1.91 -4.75 -12.46
CA THR A 5 -1.61 -3.49 -13.17
C THR A 5 -0.34 -3.59 -14.00
N ASP A 6 0.69 -4.33 -13.56
CA ASP A 6 1.92 -4.54 -14.31
C ASP A 6 1.67 -5.36 -15.60
N ILE A 7 0.81 -6.39 -15.51
CA ILE A 7 0.35 -7.14 -16.69
C ILE A 7 -0.41 -6.23 -17.66
N ALA A 8 -1.33 -5.41 -17.15
CA ALA A 8 -2.09 -4.46 -17.97
C ALA A 8 -1.19 -3.42 -18.65
N LEU A 9 -0.20 -2.87 -17.93
CA LEU A 9 0.80 -1.95 -18.46
C LEU A 9 1.66 -2.60 -19.55
N GLY A 10 2.06 -3.87 -19.33
CA GLY A 10 2.81 -4.65 -20.30
C GLY A 10 2.01 -4.90 -21.58
N GLY A 11 0.78 -5.38 -21.46
CA GLY A 11 -0.13 -5.60 -22.59
C GLY A 11 -0.43 -4.31 -23.37
N ALA A 12 -0.69 -3.19 -22.67
CA ALA A 12 -0.89 -1.91 -23.32
C ALA A 12 0.33 -1.46 -24.12
N ARG A 13 1.54 -1.64 -23.58
CA ARG A 13 2.80 -1.34 -24.30
C ARG A 13 2.99 -2.18 -25.56
N MET A 14 2.60 -3.45 -25.53
CA MET A 14 2.65 -4.32 -26.71
C MET A 14 1.70 -3.83 -27.82
N LEU A 15 0.59 -3.18 -27.44
CA LEU A 15 -0.38 -2.55 -28.37
C LEU A 15 -0.01 -1.11 -28.73
N GLY A 16 1.14 -0.59 -28.29
CA GLY A 16 1.58 0.77 -28.57
C GLY A 16 1.04 1.85 -27.63
N PHE A 17 0.26 1.48 -26.58
CA PHE A 17 -0.28 2.45 -25.62
C PHE A 17 0.67 2.64 -24.44
N LYS A 18 0.88 3.91 -24.06
CA LYS A 18 1.65 4.27 -22.87
C LYS A 18 0.70 4.68 -21.74
N LEU A 19 0.49 3.77 -20.79
CA LEU A 19 -0.29 4.04 -19.58
C LEU A 19 0.61 4.51 -18.44
N SER A 20 0.02 5.26 -17.50
CA SER A 20 0.72 5.71 -16.28
C SER A 20 0.86 4.56 -15.29
N PRO A 21 2.01 4.45 -14.58
CA PRO A 21 2.17 3.45 -13.52
C PRO A 21 1.19 3.72 -12.37
N ASN A 22 0.77 2.66 -11.70
CA ASN A 22 -0.19 2.74 -10.60
C ASN A 22 0.47 2.55 -9.23
N PHE A 23 1.67 2.00 -9.21
CA PHE A 23 2.47 1.76 -8.00
C PHE A 23 3.90 2.27 -8.18
N ASN A 24 4.45 2.88 -7.13
CA ASN A 24 5.83 3.34 -7.09
C ASN A 24 6.44 3.06 -5.71
N ARG A 25 6.76 1.78 -5.44
CA ARG A 25 7.39 1.35 -4.18
C ARG A 25 6.70 1.93 -2.94
N PRO A 26 5.41 1.62 -2.71
CA PRO A 26 4.63 2.23 -1.63
C PRO A 26 5.17 1.86 -0.24
N PHE A 27 5.83 0.71 -0.13
CA PHE A 27 6.28 0.15 1.14
C PHE A 27 7.52 0.81 1.74
N ILE A 28 8.20 1.70 1.01
CA ILE A 28 9.27 2.54 1.54
C ILE A 28 8.79 3.93 1.99
N ALA A 29 7.49 4.19 1.95
CA ALA A 29 6.92 5.47 2.32
C ALA A 29 7.16 5.78 3.81
N GLN A 30 7.63 7.00 4.09
CA GLN A 30 7.93 7.48 5.44
C GLN A 30 6.76 8.24 6.07
N THR A 31 5.70 8.50 5.31
CA THR A 31 4.46 9.14 5.76
C THR A 31 3.26 8.53 5.04
N THR A 32 2.08 8.63 5.64
CA THR A 32 0.83 8.18 5.03
C THR A 32 0.51 8.96 3.75
N ALA A 33 0.80 10.26 3.72
CA ALA A 33 0.67 11.06 2.50
C ALA A 33 1.63 10.61 1.40
N ASP A 34 2.86 10.17 1.72
CA ASP A 34 3.81 9.61 0.75
C ASP A 34 3.36 8.23 0.28
N PHE A 35 2.78 7.41 1.17
CA PHE A 35 2.18 6.12 0.81
C PHE A 35 1.11 6.30 -0.28
N TRP A 36 0.14 7.17 -0.10
CA TRP A 36 -0.93 7.43 -1.08
C TRP A 36 -0.42 8.02 -2.40
N ARG A 37 0.70 8.74 -2.40
CA ARG A 37 1.36 9.18 -3.64
C ARG A 37 2.02 8.06 -4.44
N ARG A 38 2.22 6.90 -3.82
CA ARG A 38 2.90 5.71 -4.38
C ARG A 38 1.98 4.52 -4.59
N TRP A 39 0.83 4.52 -3.93
CA TRP A 39 -0.18 3.48 -3.96
C TRP A 39 -1.39 3.93 -4.76
N HIS A 40 -1.83 3.06 -5.71
CA HIS A 40 -2.99 3.33 -6.57
C HIS A 40 -2.98 4.76 -7.13
N MET A 41 -1.88 5.13 -7.78
CA MET A 41 -1.54 6.52 -8.13
C MET A 41 -2.62 7.17 -8.98
N SER A 42 -3.23 6.43 -9.93
CA SER A 42 -4.31 6.95 -10.76
C SER A 42 -5.52 7.40 -9.92
N LEU A 43 -5.98 6.56 -8.99
CA LEU A 43 -7.06 6.91 -8.07
C LEU A 43 -6.65 8.03 -7.12
N SER A 44 -5.46 7.93 -6.51
CA SER A 44 -4.97 8.92 -5.55
C SER A 44 -4.86 10.32 -6.15
N PHE A 45 -4.40 10.42 -7.40
CA PHE A 45 -4.34 11.70 -8.11
C PHE A 45 -5.72 12.20 -8.49
N TRP A 46 -6.62 11.33 -8.96
CA TRP A 46 -7.99 11.69 -9.24
C TRP A 46 -8.71 12.23 -8.00
N VAL A 47 -8.62 11.51 -6.87
CA VAL A 47 -9.22 11.94 -5.60
C VAL A 47 -8.61 13.27 -5.12
N ARG A 48 -7.30 13.45 -5.26
CA ARG A 48 -6.65 14.74 -4.95
C ARG A 48 -7.22 15.87 -5.79
N ASP A 49 -7.28 15.68 -7.09
CA ASP A 49 -7.59 16.77 -8.02
C ASP A 49 -9.09 17.11 -8.05
N TYR A 50 -9.95 16.11 -7.90
CA TYR A 50 -11.41 16.30 -8.03
C TYR A 50 -12.17 16.37 -6.69
N LEU A 51 -11.58 15.90 -5.58
CA LEU A 51 -12.20 15.99 -4.25
C LEU A 51 -11.41 16.89 -3.32
N TYR A 52 -10.13 16.57 -3.05
CA TYR A 52 -9.36 17.27 -2.04
C TYR A 52 -9.10 18.73 -2.39
N LEU A 53 -8.60 19.03 -3.59
CA LEU A 53 -8.27 20.42 -4.00
C LEU A 53 -9.48 21.32 -4.04
N PRO A 54 -10.65 20.94 -4.63
CA PRO A 54 -11.86 21.75 -4.56
C PRO A 54 -12.34 22.00 -3.13
N LEU A 55 -12.40 20.96 -2.27
CA LEU A 55 -12.79 21.07 -0.87
C LEU A 55 -11.83 22.00 -0.10
N SER A 56 -10.53 21.79 -0.26
CA SER A 56 -9.51 22.62 0.40
C SER A 56 -9.58 24.09 -0.04
N SER A 57 -9.91 24.34 -1.29
CA SER A 57 -10.12 25.71 -1.81
C SER A 57 -11.38 26.35 -1.20
N SER A 58 -12.50 25.63 -1.18
CA SER A 58 -13.77 26.11 -0.64
C SER A 58 -13.70 26.38 0.87
N LEU A 59 -12.94 25.55 1.60
CA LEU A 59 -12.79 25.65 3.05
C LEU A 59 -11.58 26.47 3.48
N ARG A 60 -10.91 27.18 2.57
CA ARG A 60 -9.70 27.97 2.86
C ARG A 60 -9.90 28.97 4.01
N GLY A 61 -11.08 29.61 4.08
CA GLY A 61 -11.39 30.57 5.12
C GLY A 61 -11.38 30.00 6.55
N TRP A 62 -11.45 28.69 6.71
CA TRP A 62 -11.42 28.00 8.01
C TRP A 62 -9.97 27.64 8.44
N GLY A 63 -8.96 28.07 7.71
CA GLY A 63 -7.57 27.85 8.03
C GLY A 63 -7.23 26.37 8.21
N GLN A 64 -6.68 26.01 9.36
CA GLN A 64 -6.26 24.62 9.64
C GLN A 64 -7.42 23.63 9.73
N TRP A 65 -8.58 24.11 10.22
CA TRP A 65 -9.79 23.29 10.28
C TRP A 65 -10.35 22.99 8.90
N GLY A 66 -10.20 23.93 7.96
CA GLY A 66 -10.53 23.70 6.56
C GLY A 66 -9.69 22.59 5.93
N VAL A 67 -8.37 22.56 6.20
CA VAL A 67 -7.48 21.49 5.77
C VAL A 67 -7.88 20.14 6.39
N PHE A 68 -8.12 20.12 7.70
CA PHE A 68 -8.57 18.91 8.40
C PHE A 68 -9.85 18.35 7.79
N LEU A 69 -10.86 19.19 7.64
CA LEU A 69 -12.17 18.77 7.12
C LEU A 69 -12.09 18.32 5.67
N SER A 70 -11.25 18.99 4.85
CA SER A 70 -11.01 18.57 3.46
C SER A 70 -10.38 17.18 3.39
N LEU A 71 -9.38 16.88 4.22
CA LEU A 71 -8.78 15.55 4.32
C LEU A 71 -9.77 14.51 4.83
N ALA A 72 -10.48 14.82 5.93
CA ALA A 72 -11.46 13.93 6.52
C ALA A 72 -12.57 13.56 5.53
N LEU A 73 -13.18 14.54 4.85
CA LEU A 73 -14.23 14.29 3.86
C LEU A 73 -13.73 13.53 2.65
N THR A 74 -12.55 13.90 2.12
CA THR A 74 -11.95 13.25 0.96
C THR A 74 -11.69 11.77 1.23
N PHE A 75 -11.02 11.45 2.33
CA PHE A 75 -10.67 10.08 2.65
C PHE A 75 -11.86 9.26 3.14
N THR A 76 -12.82 9.87 3.86
CA THR A 76 -14.10 9.20 4.19
C THR A 76 -14.87 8.84 2.92
N GLY A 77 -14.95 9.75 1.96
CA GLY A 77 -15.57 9.48 0.66
C GLY A 77 -14.87 8.35 -0.09
N LEU A 78 -13.53 8.33 -0.09
CA LEU A 78 -12.74 7.23 -0.64
C LEU A 78 -13.02 5.90 0.09
N GLY A 79 -13.15 5.92 1.42
CA GLY A 79 -13.53 4.75 2.21
C GLY A 79 -14.90 4.21 1.81
N ILE A 80 -15.92 5.06 1.74
CA ILE A 80 -17.29 4.69 1.34
C ILE A 80 -17.33 4.14 -0.08
N TRP A 81 -16.48 4.64 -0.97
CA TRP A 81 -16.35 4.10 -2.33
C TRP A 81 -15.90 2.63 -2.34
N HIS A 82 -15.11 2.19 -1.36
CA HIS A 82 -14.70 0.80 -1.20
C HIS A 82 -15.81 -0.12 -0.66
N GLY A 83 -16.84 0.43 -0.02
CA GLY A 83 -17.97 -0.34 0.51
C GLY A 83 -18.94 0.50 1.32
N ALA A 84 -20.21 0.11 1.35
CA ALA A 84 -21.30 0.85 1.99
C ALA A 84 -21.34 0.73 3.52
N GLY A 85 -20.40 0.02 4.16
CA GLY A 85 -20.36 -0.15 5.62
C GLY A 85 -19.69 1.01 6.37
N TRP A 86 -20.11 1.27 7.60
CA TRP A 86 -19.49 2.27 8.47
C TRP A 86 -18.00 2.00 8.75
N ASN A 87 -17.57 0.75 8.73
CA ASN A 87 -16.18 0.34 8.83
C ASN A 87 -15.31 0.95 7.71
N PHE A 88 -15.82 1.03 6.49
CA PHE A 88 -15.12 1.70 5.37
C PHE A 88 -15.04 3.22 5.56
N ALA A 89 -16.13 3.83 6.02
CA ALA A 89 -16.13 5.26 6.33
C ALA A 89 -15.09 5.61 7.41
N VAL A 90 -15.04 4.81 8.49
CA VAL A 90 -14.06 4.97 9.58
C VAL A 90 -12.64 4.70 9.09
N TYR A 91 -12.41 3.67 8.27
CA TYR A 91 -11.11 3.46 7.62
C TYR A 91 -10.62 4.71 6.89
N GLY A 92 -11.47 5.28 6.03
CA GLY A 92 -11.14 6.50 5.31
C GLY A 92 -10.87 7.67 6.24
N LEU A 93 -11.73 7.90 7.22
CA LEU A 93 -11.55 8.98 8.21
C LEU A 93 -10.20 8.86 8.95
N ILE A 94 -9.81 7.66 9.35
CA ILE A 94 -8.51 7.39 10.00
C ILE A 94 -7.36 7.84 9.09
N GLN A 95 -7.40 7.54 7.79
CA GLN A 95 -6.37 7.97 6.85
C GLN A 95 -6.26 9.51 6.80
N GLY A 96 -7.38 10.21 6.70
CA GLY A 96 -7.41 11.68 6.71
C GLY A 96 -6.85 12.27 8.02
N VAL A 97 -7.21 11.69 9.16
CA VAL A 97 -6.73 12.10 10.50
C VAL A 97 -5.22 11.88 10.62
N ILE A 98 -4.71 10.73 10.19
CA ILE A 98 -3.27 10.44 10.25
C ILE A 98 -2.49 11.44 9.39
N ILE A 99 -2.93 11.71 8.17
CA ILE A 99 -2.27 12.68 7.28
C ILE A 99 -2.24 14.07 7.92
N PHE A 100 -3.36 14.51 8.50
CA PHE A 100 -3.42 15.79 9.20
C PHE A 100 -2.47 15.83 10.41
N TYR A 101 -2.44 14.77 11.22
CA TYR A 101 -1.50 14.63 12.33
C TYR A 101 -0.05 14.71 11.86
N GLU A 102 0.33 14.01 10.80
CA GLU A 102 1.68 14.05 10.24
C GLU A 102 2.06 15.47 9.76
N MET A 103 1.12 16.19 9.14
CA MET A 103 1.32 17.60 8.76
C MET A 103 1.60 18.49 9.99
N LYS A 104 0.85 18.31 11.08
CA LYS A 104 0.99 19.09 12.31
C LYS A 104 2.27 18.79 13.07
N THR A 105 2.74 17.58 13.02
CA THR A 105 3.93 17.11 13.74
C THR A 105 5.22 17.23 12.92
N THR A 106 5.20 17.85 11.75
CA THR A 106 6.36 17.98 10.84
C THR A 106 7.57 18.57 11.54
N THR A 107 7.41 19.60 12.37
CA THR A 107 8.51 20.23 13.10
C THR A 107 9.12 19.29 14.14
N PHE A 108 8.30 18.52 14.85
CA PHE A 108 8.75 17.48 15.78
C PHE A 108 9.55 16.40 15.03
N HIS A 109 9.02 15.89 13.94
CA HIS A 109 9.69 14.90 13.11
C HIS A 109 11.02 15.37 12.53
N ARG A 110 11.10 16.65 12.15
CA ARG A 110 12.37 17.26 11.69
C ARG A 110 13.42 17.30 12.80
N ARG A 111 13.05 17.65 14.04
CA ARG A 111 13.95 17.62 15.20
C ARG A 111 14.41 16.20 15.51
N LEU A 112 13.48 15.24 15.53
CA LEU A 112 13.77 13.84 15.80
C LEU A 112 14.73 13.26 14.73
N LYS A 113 14.55 13.61 13.46
CA LYS A 113 15.47 13.26 12.38
C LYS A 113 16.89 13.78 12.59
N ALA A 114 17.01 15.02 13.08
CA ALA A 114 18.31 15.62 13.40
C ALA A 114 19.01 14.90 14.55
N GLN A 115 18.27 14.40 15.54
CA GLN A 115 18.81 13.66 16.69
C GLN A 115 19.20 12.21 16.36
N LEU A 116 18.34 11.47 15.63
CA LEU A 116 18.53 10.06 15.33
C LEU A 116 19.42 9.80 14.10
N GLY A 117 19.64 10.81 13.28
CA GLY A 117 20.27 10.67 11.97
C GLY A 117 19.29 10.15 10.90
N SER A 118 19.66 10.39 9.64
CA SER A 118 18.72 10.18 8.52
C SER A 118 18.33 8.72 8.29
N ARG A 119 19.27 7.78 8.50
CA ARG A 119 19.01 6.34 8.24
C ARG A 119 18.05 5.75 9.27
N LEU A 120 18.37 5.90 10.57
CA LEU A 120 17.53 5.36 11.64
C LEU A 120 16.14 6.00 11.61
N TYR A 121 16.07 7.32 11.45
CA TYR A 121 14.81 8.02 11.32
C TYR A 121 13.97 7.49 10.14
N ALA A 122 14.57 7.27 8.97
CA ALA A 122 13.86 6.74 7.80
C ALA A 122 13.27 5.35 8.09
N THR A 123 14.06 4.44 8.67
CA THR A 123 13.57 3.10 9.05
C THR A 123 12.40 3.17 10.03
N LEU A 124 12.53 3.95 11.11
CA LEU A 124 11.45 4.12 12.10
C LEU A 124 10.20 4.76 11.49
N SER A 125 10.37 5.70 10.56
CA SER A 125 9.24 6.34 9.86
C SER A 125 8.50 5.37 8.94
N VAL A 126 9.22 4.50 8.23
CA VAL A 126 8.61 3.42 7.43
C VAL A 126 7.83 2.46 8.33
N VAL A 127 8.44 1.98 9.42
CA VAL A 127 7.77 1.08 10.37
C VAL A 127 6.51 1.73 10.95
N ARG A 128 6.61 2.98 11.40
CA ARG A 128 5.46 3.75 11.91
C ARG A 128 4.34 3.85 10.87
N THR A 129 4.67 4.24 9.63
CA THR A 129 3.68 4.38 8.55
C THR A 129 2.98 3.05 8.29
N TYR A 130 3.75 1.96 8.30
CA TYR A 130 3.23 0.61 8.13
C TYR A 130 2.28 0.19 9.25
N LEU A 131 2.66 0.44 10.52
CA LEU A 131 1.83 0.12 11.67
C LEU A 131 0.52 0.92 11.66
N LEU A 132 0.57 2.22 11.38
CA LEU A 132 -0.62 3.06 11.28
C LEU A 132 -1.55 2.57 10.16
N PHE A 133 -0.98 2.19 9.01
CA PHE A 133 -1.74 1.64 7.91
C PHE A 133 -2.34 0.27 8.26
N ALA A 134 -1.56 -0.64 8.86
CA ALA A 134 -2.01 -1.97 9.28
C ALA A 134 -3.18 -1.90 10.28
N VAL A 135 -3.10 -1.00 11.28
CA VAL A 135 -4.19 -0.79 12.23
C VAL A 135 -5.45 -0.28 11.51
N SER A 136 -5.31 0.63 10.56
CA SER A 136 -6.45 1.12 9.79
C SER A 136 -7.09 0.03 8.92
N LEU A 137 -6.29 -0.91 8.40
CA LEU A 137 -6.77 -2.03 7.60
C LEU A 137 -7.66 -3.00 8.38
N ILE A 138 -7.64 -3.01 9.72
CA ILE A 138 -8.58 -3.78 10.53
C ILE A 138 -10.01 -3.37 10.17
N PHE A 139 -10.28 -2.06 10.09
CA PHE A 139 -11.60 -1.55 9.69
C PHE A 139 -11.94 -1.88 8.24
N PHE A 140 -10.95 -1.86 7.35
CA PHE A 140 -11.15 -2.20 5.94
C PHE A 140 -11.50 -3.68 5.74
N ARG A 141 -10.85 -4.57 6.52
CA ARG A 141 -11.00 -6.03 6.36
C ARG A 141 -12.21 -6.61 7.12
N ALA A 142 -12.63 -5.96 8.20
CA ALA A 142 -13.76 -6.40 9.01
C ALA A 142 -15.08 -6.30 8.23
N GLY A 143 -15.95 -7.28 8.39
CA GLY A 143 -17.29 -7.28 7.78
C GLY A 143 -18.26 -6.28 8.43
N SER A 144 -17.93 -5.77 9.64
CA SER A 144 -18.74 -4.79 10.39
C SER A 144 -17.91 -4.00 11.38
N MET A 145 -18.47 -2.89 11.89
CA MET A 145 -17.85 -2.13 12.98
C MET A 145 -17.69 -2.96 14.26
N ALA A 146 -18.67 -3.79 14.61
CA ALA A 146 -18.60 -4.66 15.79
C ALA A 146 -17.43 -5.65 15.67
N GLU A 147 -17.23 -6.24 14.51
CA GLU A 147 -16.12 -7.13 14.23
C GLU A 147 -14.76 -6.41 14.28
N ALA A 148 -14.68 -5.19 13.73
CA ALA A 148 -13.46 -4.38 13.81
C ALA A 148 -13.07 -4.08 15.27
N PHE A 149 -14.03 -3.70 16.11
CA PHE A 149 -13.79 -3.49 17.54
C PHE A 149 -13.46 -4.79 18.27
N HIS A 150 -14.08 -5.91 17.89
CA HIS A 150 -13.73 -7.21 18.44
C HIS A 150 -12.26 -7.54 18.18
N TYR A 151 -11.77 -7.40 16.94
CA TYR A 151 -10.36 -7.59 16.63
C TYR A 151 -9.43 -6.68 17.43
N ILE A 152 -9.75 -5.39 17.53
CA ILE A 152 -8.93 -4.43 18.28
C ILE A 152 -8.88 -4.78 19.78
N SER A 153 -10.02 -5.15 20.38
CA SER A 153 -10.09 -5.48 21.80
C SER A 153 -9.39 -6.80 22.16
N HIS A 154 -9.20 -7.69 21.18
CA HIS A 154 -8.51 -8.97 21.33
C HIS A 154 -7.06 -8.94 20.81
N LEU A 155 -6.55 -7.78 20.39
CA LEU A 155 -5.12 -7.60 20.14
C LEU A 155 -4.37 -7.69 21.46
N SER A 156 -4.02 -8.90 21.89
CA SER A 156 -3.24 -9.12 23.11
C SER A 156 -1.77 -9.30 22.77
N PHE A 157 -0.93 -8.40 23.27
CA PHE A 157 0.50 -8.56 23.26
C PHE A 157 0.86 -9.57 24.38
N GLY A 158 1.22 -10.79 24.03
CA GLY A 158 1.64 -11.82 24.99
C GLY A 158 0.94 -13.17 24.87
N VAL A 159 0.07 -13.34 23.91
CA VAL A 159 -0.45 -14.68 23.58
C VAL A 159 0.65 -15.43 22.83
N HIS A 160 0.98 -16.62 23.33
CA HIS A 160 1.85 -17.55 22.61
C HIS A 160 1.10 -18.13 21.41
N TYR A 161 1.22 -17.46 20.27
CA TYR A 161 0.74 -18.01 19.02
C TYR A 161 1.64 -19.17 18.59
N SER A 162 1.06 -20.33 18.43
CA SER A 162 1.76 -21.42 17.73
C SER A 162 1.88 -21.05 16.23
N TRP A 163 2.91 -21.57 15.58
CA TRP A 163 3.08 -21.39 14.13
C TRP A 163 1.80 -21.77 13.35
N LYS A 164 1.06 -22.77 13.81
CA LYS A 164 -0.22 -23.21 13.23
C LYS A 164 -1.33 -22.16 13.37
N GLU A 165 -1.37 -21.42 14.47
CA GLU A 165 -2.38 -20.36 14.72
C GLU A 165 -2.07 -19.09 13.92
N MET A 166 -0.78 -18.81 13.67
CA MET A 166 -0.35 -17.71 12.80
C MET A 166 -0.64 -17.97 11.31
N ASN A 167 -0.94 -19.19 10.94
CA ASN A 167 -1.04 -19.64 9.55
C ASN A 167 -2.35 -19.24 8.84
N ILE A 168 -3.25 -18.52 9.50
CA ILE A 168 -4.48 -17.89 8.96
C ILE A 168 -5.28 -18.89 8.04
N GLY A 169 -5.25 -20.18 8.38
CA GLY A 169 -5.97 -21.22 7.60
C GLY A 169 -5.33 -21.59 6.25
N MET A 170 -4.13 -21.08 5.95
CA MET A 170 -3.38 -21.51 4.76
C MET A 170 -2.54 -22.76 5.06
N PRO A 171 -2.40 -23.69 4.09
CA PRO A 171 -1.41 -24.77 4.19
C PRO A 171 0.00 -24.22 4.46
N ASP A 172 0.80 -24.93 5.26
CA ASP A 172 2.14 -24.48 5.69
C ASP A 172 3.05 -24.08 4.52
N HIS A 173 3.01 -24.83 3.41
CA HIS A 173 3.79 -24.51 2.21
C HIS A 173 3.37 -23.18 1.56
N ASN A 174 2.08 -22.85 1.55
CA ASN A 174 1.59 -21.58 0.99
C ASN A 174 2.04 -20.38 1.83
N SER A 175 2.09 -20.52 3.16
CA SER A 175 2.59 -19.49 4.06
C SER A 175 4.08 -19.23 3.87
N ILE A 176 4.87 -20.30 3.67
CA ILE A 176 6.30 -20.19 3.36
C ILE A 176 6.51 -19.50 2.00
N VAL A 177 5.75 -19.92 0.97
CA VAL A 177 5.81 -19.29 -0.36
C VAL A 177 5.42 -17.82 -0.28
N ALA A 178 4.33 -17.48 0.41
CA ALA A 178 3.88 -16.09 0.58
C ALA A 178 4.91 -15.25 1.34
N GLY A 179 5.47 -15.75 2.43
CA GLY A 179 6.52 -15.08 3.19
C GLY A 179 7.80 -14.87 2.37
N SER A 180 8.22 -15.89 1.62
CA SER A 180 9.37 -15.80 0.72
C SER A 180 9.14 -14.79 -0.40
N ALA A 181 7.96 -14.79 -1.00
CA ALA A 181 7.59 -13.83 -2.05
C ALA A 181 7.60 -12.39 -1.50
N LEU A 182 7.08 -12.17 -0.28
CA LEU A 182 7.13 -10.85 0.37
C LEU A 182 8.56 -10.37 0.58
N VAL A 183 9.46 -11.22 1.08
CA VAL A 183 10.87 -10.88 1.24
C VAL A 183 11.52 -10.57 -0.11
N LEU A 184 11.24 -11.36 -1.14
CA LEU A 184 11.77 -11.14 -2.49
C LEU A 184 11.28 -9.81 -3.08
N ILE A 185 10.01 -9.45 -2.88
CA ILE A 185 9.46 -8.15 -3.32
C ILE A 185 10.18 -7.00 -2.61
N LEU A 186 10.37 -7.08 -1.29
CA LEU A 186 11.07 -6.03 -0.54
C LEU A 186 12.53 -5.88 -0.98
N VAL A 187 13.22 -7.00 -1.22
CA VAL A 187 14.59 -7.01 -1.77
C VAL A 187 14.61 -6.42 -3.17
N TYR A 188 13.69 -6.84 -4.04
CA TYR A 188 13.56 -6.29 -5.40
C TYR A 188 13.31 -4.77 -5.36
N GLU A 189 12.35 -4.28 -4.55
CA GLU A 189 12.08 -2.85 -4.40
C GLU A 189 13.28 -2.06 -3.89
N TYR A 190 14.05 -2.64 -2.96
CA TYR A 190 15.28 -2.03 -2.48
C TYR A 190 16.32 -1.87 -3.58
N PHE A 191 16.55 -2.92 -4.39
CA PHE A 191 17.49 -2.84 -5.51
C PHE A 191 17.00 -1.89 -6.62
N MET A 192 15.71 -1.94 -6.97
CA MET A 192 15.09 -1.03 -7.93
C MET A 192 15.13 0.45 -7.46
N SER A 193 15.27 0.69 -6.16
CA SER A 193 15.45 2.06 -5.65
C SER A 193 16.81 2.66 -6.01
N LYS A 194 17.79 1.82 -6.29
CA LYS A 194 19.18 2.21 -6.56
C LYS A 194 19.59 2.02 -8.01
N HIS A 195 18.96 1.08 -8.71
CA HIS A 195 19.33 0.67 -10.06
C HIS A 195 18.07 0.48 -10.93
N ASP A 196 18.13 0.90 -12.18
CA ASP A 196 17.10 0.54 -13.15
C ASP A 196 17.38 -0.88 -13.67
N LEU A 197 16.85 -1.89 -12.94
CA LEU A 197 17.05 -3.30 -13.30
C LEU A 197 16.44 -3.65 -14.64
N LEU A 198 15.35 -2.98 -15.05
CA LEU A 198 14.72 -3.24 -16.36
C LEU A 198 15.61 -2.73 -17.49
N GLU A 199 16.20 -1.56 -17.33
CA GLU A 199 17.18 -1.04 -18.30
C GLU A 199 18.44 -1.91 -18.32
N ALA A 200 18.95 -2.30 -17.14
CA ALA A 200 20.10 -3.20 -17.02
C ALA A 200 19.85 -4.55 -17.70
N LEU A 201 18.65 -5.13 -17.52
CA LEU A 201 18.25 -6.37 -18.20
C LEU A 201 18.15 -6.14 -19.71
N GLY A 202 17.57 -5.03 -20.15
CA GLY A 202 17.47 -4.70 -21.58
C GLY A 202 18.81 -4.64 -22.30
N ARG A 203 19.88 -4.29 -21.59
CA ARG A 203 21.25 -4.22 -22.11
C ARG A 203 21.97 -5.58 -22.18
N GLN A 204 21.39 -6.64 -21.58
CA GLN A 204 22.01 -7.98 -21.59
C GLN A 204 21.87 -8.67 -22.95
N PRO A 205 22.78 -9.61 -23.28
CA PRO A 205 22.67 -10.46 -24.47
C PRO A 205 21.31 -11.20 -24.50
N ALA A 206 20.81 -11.48 -25.68
CA ALA A 206 19.53 -12.15 -25.89
C ALA A 206 19.43 -13.46 -25.09
N ALA A 207 20.49 -14.26 -25.07
CA ALA A 207 20.51 -15.52 -24.32
C ALA A 207 20.21 -15.31 -22.82
N VAL A 208 20.84 -14.31 -22.18
CA VAL A 208 20.63 -14.00 -20.76
C VAL A 208 19.21 -13.51 -20.52
N ARG A 209 18.69 -12.62 -21.37
CA ARG A 209 17.32 -12.11 -21.25
C ARG A 209 16.28 -13.24 -21.35
N TRP A 210 16.41 -14.09 -22.36
CA TRP A 210 15.50 -15.20 -22.56
C TRP A 210 15.59 -16.25 -21.45
N SER A 211 16.78 -16.53 -20.92
CA SER A 211 16.93 -17.42 -19.75
C SER A 211 16.17 -16.89 -18.54
N ILE A 212 16.25 -15.57 -18.28
CA ILE A 212 15.50 -14.94 -17.18
C ILE A 212 14.00 -15.00 -17.44
N TYR A 213 13.53 -14.74 -18.66
CA TYR A 213 12.11 -14.81 -19.00
C TYR A 213 11.55 -16.23 -18.83
N TYR A 214 12.28 -17.25 -19.28
CA TYR A 214 11.88 -18.65 -19.08
C TYR A 214 11.86 -19.04 -17.59
N LEU A 215 12.88 -18.63 -16.83
CA LEU A 215 12.91 -18.86 -15.38
C LEU A 215 11.70 -18.24 -14.68
N LEU A 216 11.38 -16.98 -15.00
CA LEU A 216 10.20 -16.31 -14.44
C LEU A 216 8.90 -17.01 -14.84
N ALA A 217 8.77 -17.45 -16.09
CA ALA A 217 7.62 -18.21 -16.55
C ALA A 217 7.49 -19.54 -15.78
N ILE A 218 8.57 -20.30 -15.61
CA ILE A 218 8.58 -21.54 -14.83
C ILE A 218 8.15 -21.28 -13.38
N ILE A 219 8.71 -20.26 -12.73
CA ILE A 219 8.33 -19.85 -11.37
C ILE A 219 6.83 -19.53 -11.30
N LEU A 220 6.32 -18.77 -12.27
CA LEU A 220 4.90 -18.41 -12.32
C LEU A 220 4.01 -19.66 -12.44
N PHE A 221 4.34 -20.59 -13.35
CA PHE A 221 3.53 -21.79 -13.57
C PHE A 221 3.64 -22.82 -12.43
N THR A 222 4.77 -22.86 -11.72
CA THR A 222 4.97 -23.83 -10.62
C THR A 222 4.47 -23.34 -9.27
N LEU A 223 4.59 -22.02 -9.00
CA LEU A 223 4.23 -21.44 -7.71
C LEU A 223 2.96 -20.56 -7.76
N GLY A 224 2.45 -20.29 -8.97
CA GLY A 224 1.24 -19.47 -9.16
C GLY A 224 -0.02 -20.21 -8.67
N GLN A 225 -0.92 -19.46 -8.05
CA GLN A 225 -2.24 -19.95 -7.65
C GLN A 225 -3.26 -19.63 -8.73
N PHE A 226 -3.65 -20.64 -9.54
CA PHE A 226 -4.56 -20.45 -10.66
C PHE A 226 -6.04 -20.76 -10.32
N ASN A 227 -6.30 -21.30 -9.12
CA ASN A 227 -7.64 -21.70 -8.67
C ASN A 227 -8.26 -20.74 -7.65
N SER A 228 -7.77 -19.50 -7.55
CA SER A 228 -8.34 -18.53 -6.61
C SER A 228 -9.60 -17.90 -7.21
N ASP A 229 -10.72 -18.06 -6.52
CA ASP A 229 -12.07 -17.71 -7.00
C ASP A 229 -12.35 -16.21 -7.13
N SER A 230 -11.44 -15.30 -6.81
CA SER A 230 -11.71 -13.89 -7.08
C SER A 230 -10.55 -12.94 -6.80
N PHE A 231 -10.18 -12.22 -7.79
CA PHE A 231 -9.49 -10.96 -7.64
C PHE A 231 -10.46 -9.95 -6.98
N ILE A 232 -10.07 -9.37 -5.86
CA ILE A 232 -10.93 -8.56 -4.99
C ILE A 232 -11.67 -7.41 -5.72
N TYR A 233 -11.08 -6.86 -6.78
CA TYR A 233 -11.68 -5.79 -7.59
C TYR A 233 -12.59 -6.27 -8.72
N LEU A 234 -12.74 -7.58 -8.94
CA LEU A 234 -13.73 -8.14 -9.88
C LEU A 234 -15.06 -8.49 -9.19
N GLN A 235 -15.17 -8.23 -7.89
CA GLN A 235 -16.39 -8.47 -7.11
C GLN A 235 -17.27 -7.21 -6.95
N PHE A 236 -16.87 -6.09 -7.57
CA PHE A 236 -17.62 -4.83 -7.53
C PHE A 236 -18.17 -4.49 -8.90
#